data_00f160ec173fd24af67a714740635291
#
_entry.id   00f160ec173fd24af67a714740635291
#
_cell.length_a   1.000
_cell.length_b   1.000
_cell.length_c   1.000
_cell.angle_alpha   90.00
_cell.angle_beta   90.00
_cell.angle_gamma   90.00
#
_symmetry.space_group_name_H-M   'P 1'
#
loop_
_entity.id
_entity.type
_entity.pdbx_description
1 polymer ?
#
loop_
_entity_poly.entity_id
_entity_poly.type
_entity_poly.pdbx_seq_one_letter_code
_entity_poly.pdbx_strand_id
1 'polypeptide(L)'
;RTTLLLVGKETSAHKLNHIAQIVWKCFQDGQVFGDIYTIPFVLTTTELLGRIRNYRFKIYPKDSLIPAEVWKYDTESILEGMHNSIAHQQYEKNARIIVTENMDSLKFQNDGNFYEGDYKEYITGEKTPKSYRNPALIKAMVNIRMIDTQDYGIHKMYQSQKDRYLPMPDYDLSTADEVILNLPGTIIDENYSLMLLANQDMSLTDAVLLDQVQKGKPISDNAIKKLRKEGLIEGRKPHLYVSKQIAKATNTQVEYTLKKGFNDAECQEWIMKALNVNMVLCRKQINKLLWNKLPFDY
;
A
#
# COMPACT_ATOMS: atom_id res chain seq x y z
N ARG A 1 0.53 4.78 -33.96
CA ARG A 1 -0.16 4.78 -32.66
C ARG A 1 0.80 5.13 -31.51
N THR A 2 1.85 4.36 -31.28
CA THR A 2 2.83 4.57 -30.20
C THR A 2 3.40 5.99 -30.14
N THR A 3 3.88 6.50 -31.27
CA THR A 3 4.40 7.89 -31.35
C THR A 3 3.36 8.93 -30.96
N LEU A 4 2.09 8.74 -31.40
CA LEU A 4 1.01 9.65 -31.03
C LEU A 4 0.74 9.62 -29.52
N LEU A 5 0.71 8.44 -28.92
CA LEU A 5 0.49 8.29 -27.47
C LEU A 5 1.56 9.01 -26.64
N LEU A 6 2.83 8.84 -27.01
CA LEU A 6 3.94 9.31 -26.19
C LEU A 6 4.31 10.76 -26.44
N VAL A 7 4.35 11.19 -27.71
CA VAL A 7 4.89 12.51 -28.11
C VAL A 7 4.00 13.26 -29.11
N GLY A 8 2.80 12.76 -29.39
CA GLY A 8 1.86 13.41 -30.30
C GLY A 8 1.28 14.69 -29.70
N LYS A 9 0.99 15.70 -30.54
CA LYS A 9 0.27 16.88 -30.07
C LYS A 9 -1.16 16.50 -29.66
N GLU A 10 -1.69 17.13 -28.63
CA GLU A 10 -3.07 16.92 -28.17
C GLU A 10 -4.09 17.05 -29.32
N THR A 11 -3.92 18.04 -30.17
CA THR A 11 -4.76 18.26 -31.38
C THR A 11 -4.76 17.06 -32.33
N SER A 12 -3.82 16.14 -32.20
CA SER A 12 -3.73 14.92 -33.02
C SER A 12 -4.40 13.71 -32.37
N ALA A 13 -5.00 13.84 -31.18
CA ALA A 13 -5.67 12.76 -30.47
C ALA A 13 -6.78 12.11 -31.30
N HIS A 14 -7.48 12.90 -32.15
CA HIS A 14 -8.52 12.40 -33.06
C HIS A 14 -8.02 11.37 -34.09
N LYS A 15 -6.70 11.27 -34.31
CA LYS A 15 -6.08 10.25 -35.19
C LYS A 15 -5.90 8.90 -34.49
N LEU A 16 -6.14 8.82 -33.18
CA LEU A 16 -6.19 7.58 -32.45
C LEU A 16 -7.59 6.97 -32.60
N ASN A 17 -7.65 5.69 -32.95
CA ASN A 17 -8.93 4.96 -33.06
C ASN A 17 -9.49 4.57 -31.68
N HIS A 18 -8.79 4.90 -30.60
CA HIS A 18 -9.11 4.50 -29.23
C HIS A 18 -8.91 5.68 -28.27
N ILE A 19 -9.61 5.62 -27.16
CA ILE A 19 -9.44 6.60 -26.06
C ILE A 19 -8.03 6.46 -25.47
N ALA A 20 -7.33 7.57 -25.37
CA ALA A 20 -6.01 7.67 -24.74
C ALA A 20 -6.04 8.82 -23.72
N GLN A 21 -6.62 8.55 -22.58
CA GLN A 21 -6.84 9.55 -21.52
C GLN A 21 -6.52 8.97 -20.16
N ILE A 22 -6.00 9.82 -19.28
CA ILE A 22 -5.85 9.56 -17.85
C ILE A 22 -6.83 10.50 -17.13
N VAL A 23 -7.71 9.95 -16.31
CA VAL A 23 -8.59 10.71 -15.43
C VAL A 23 -7.98 10.69 -14.05
N TRP A 24 -7.58 11.84 -13.54
CA TRP A 24 -7.19 12.00 -12.16
C TRP A 24 -8.37 12.47 -11.33
N LYS A 25 -8.60 11.83 -10.19
CA LYS A 25 -9.60 12.19 -9.19
C LYS A 25 -8.94 12.30 -7.83
N CYS A 26 -9.20 13.39 -7.12
CA CYS A 26 -8.70 13.62 -5.77
C CYS A 26 -9.88 13.81 -4.82
N PHE A 27 -9.95 12.96 -3.81
CA PHE A 27 -10.95 13.04 -2.76
C PHE A 27 -10.36 13.79 -1.56
N GLN A 28 -10.97 14.92 -1.20
CA GLN A 28 -10.55 15.73 -0.07
C GLN A 28 -11.76 16.39 0.61
N ASP A 29 -11.89 16.23 1.93
CA ASP A 29 -12.90 16.88 2.77
C ASP A 29 -14.33 16.78 2.23
N GLY A 30 -14.68 15.59 1.70
CA GLY A 30 -15.98 15.32 1.10
C GLY A 30 -16.18 15.94 -0.30
N GLN A 31 -15.18 16.59 -0.85
CA GLN A 31 -15.19 17.13 -2.21
C GLN A 31 -14.37 16.24 -3.16
N VAL A 32 -14.70 16.30 -4.44
CA VAL A 32 -13.98 15.58 -5.50
C VAL A 32 -13.44 16.62 -6.47
N PHE A 33 -12.14 16.64 -6.61
CA PHE A 33 -11.42 17.41 -7.62
C PHE A 33 -10.93 16.45 -8.71
N GLY A 34 -10.73 16.94 -9.92
CA GLY A 34 -10.17 16.09 -10.96
C GLY A 34 -9.96 16.81 -12.27
N ASP A 35 -9.09 16.21 -13.07
CA ASP A 35 -8.75 16.66 -14.42
C ASP A 35 -8.67 15.46 -15.36
N ILE A 36 -8.84 15.72 -16.65
CA ILE A 36 -8.67 14.73 -17.72
C ILE A 36 -7.43 15.12 -18.50
N TYR A 37 -6.47 14.22 -18.53
CA TYR A 37 -5.22 14.35 -19.25
C TYR A 37 -5.29 13.55 -20.55
N THR A 38 -4.79 14.14 -21.63
CA THR A 38 -4.69 13.49 -22.94
C THR A 38 -3.23 13.27 -23.33
N ILE A 39 -2.99 12.85 -24.57
CA ILE A 39 -1.63 12.78 -25.10
C ILE A 39 -1.00 14.21 -25.19
N PRO A 40 0.33 14.33 -25.13
CA PRO A 40 1.37 13.30 -25.09
C PRO A 40 1.65 12.78 -23.66
N PHE A 41 1.67 11.49 -23.48
CA PHE A 41 1.84 10.90 -22.14
C PHE A 41 3.18 11.20 -21.48
N VAL A 42 4.22 11.52 -22.23
CA VAL A 42 5.50 11.98 -21.67
C VAL A 42 5.34 13.26 -20.85
N LEU A 43 4.54 14.21 -21.31
CA LEU A 43 4.28 15.46 -20.59
C LEU A 43 3.20 15.27 -19.52
N THR A 44 2.15 14.55 -19.86
CA THR A 44 1.00 14.27 -18.98
C THR A 44 1.41 13.60 -17.68
N THR A 45 2.30 12.60 -17.72
CA THR A 45 2.75 11.91 -16.49
C THR A 45 3.57 12.83 -15.59
N THR A 46 4.37 13.74 -16.18
CA THR A 46 5.12 14.75 -15.42
C THR A 46 4.19 15.78 -14.78
N GLU A 47 3.20 16.25 -15.54
CA GLU A 47 2.21 17.21 -15.04
C GLU A 47 1.37 16.59 -13.91
N LEU A 48 0.86 15.39 -14.10
CA LEU A 48 0.08 14.67 -13.09
C LEU A 48 0.90 14.38 -11.83
N LEU A 49 2.17 14.01 -11.98
CA LEU A 49 3.08 13.85 -10.84
C LEU A 49 3.16 15.13 -9.99
N GLY A 50 3.22 16.29 -10.62
CA GLY A 50 3.23 17.60 -9.93
C GLY A 50 1.90 17.95 -9.25
N ARG A 51 0.79 17.30 -9.63
CA ARG A 51 -0.54 17.51 -9.03
C ARG A 51 -0.78 16.63 -7.81
N ILE A 52 -0.20 15.43 -7.77
CA ILE A 52 -0.34 14.49 -6.65
C ILE A 52 0.26 15.10 -5.39
N ARG A 53 -0.53 15.12 -4.30
CA ARG A 53 -0.11 15.65 -2.99
C ARG A 53 0.91 14.72 -2.35
N ASN A 54 2.16 15.05 -2.50
CA ASN A 54 3.27 14.32 -1.91
C ASN A 54 4.00 15.22 -0.91
N TYR A 55 3.98 14.84 0.36
CA TYR A 55 4.58 15.58 1.46
C TYR A 55 5.32 14.63 2.40
N ARG A 56 6.18 15.18 3.26
CA ARG A 56 6.88 14.40 4.29
C ARG A 56 6.08 14.38 5.57
N PHE A 57 6.14 13.26 6.28
CA PHE A 57 5.66 13.12 7.64
C PHE A 57 6.68 12.38 8.50
N LYS A 58 6.50 12.41 9.81
CA LYS A 58 7.46 11.87 10.77
C LYS A 58 6.90 10.63 11.44
N ILE A 59 7.73 9.60 11.51
CA ILE A 59 7.49 8.40 12.31
C ILE A 59 8.36 8.52 13.56
N TYR A 60 7.75 8.47 14.72
CA TYR A 60 8.44 8.65 16.01
C TYR A 60 8.69 7.28 16.65
N PRO A 61 9.94 6.74 16.57
CA PRO A 61 10.32 5.60 17.41
C PRO A 61 10.33 6.04 18.86
N LYS A 62 9.94 5.16 19.78
CA LYS A 62 9.82 5.55 21.18
C LYS A 62 11.12 5.64 21.93
N ASP A 63 12.09 4.84 21.50
CA ASP A 63 13.41 4.77 22.11
C ASP A 63 14.43 5.71 21.43
N SER A 64 13.96 6.56 20.50
CA SER A 64 14.79 7.55 19.82
C SER A 64 14.16 8.92 19.85
N LEU A 65 14.96 9.93 20.19
CA LEU A 65 14.55 11.35 20.12
C LEU A 65 14.50 11.87 18.67
N ILE A 66 15.03 11.09 17.72
CA ILE A 66 15.12 11.49 16.31
C ILE A 66 14.04 10.73 15.53
N PRO A 67 13.02 11.43 14.98
CA PRO A 67 12.02 10.80 14.13
C PRO A 67 12.62 10.39 12.77
N ALA A 68 12.09 9.31 12.21
CA ALA A 68 12.29 9.01 10.80
C ALA A 68 11.37 9.90 9.97
N GLU A 69 11.93 10.68 9.04
CA GLU A 69 11.14 11.52 8.13
C GLU A 69 11.02 10.82 6.78
N VAL A 70 9.79 10.57 6.35
CA VAL A 70 9.52 9.83 5.12
C VAL A 70 8.55 10.59 4.21
N TRP A 71 8.72 10.43 2.90
CA TRP A 71 7.75 10.92 1.93
C TRP A 71 6.49 10.05 1.95
N LYS A 72 5.33 10.69 1.76
CA LYS A 72 4.04 9.99 1.61
C LYS A 72 4.10 8.95 0.50
N TYR A 73 4.63 9.34 -0.65
CA TYR A 73 4.89 8.45 -1.77
C TYR A 73 6.33 8.58 -2.25
N ASP A 74 6.90 7.52 -2.72
CA ASP A 74 8.11 7.55 -3.51
C ASP A 74 7.77 7.98 -4.95
N THR A 75 8.54 8.92 -5.48
CA THR A 75 8.32 9.48 -6.81
C THR A 75 8.43 8.43 -7.92
N GLU A 76 9.41 7.52 -7.80
CA GLU A 76 9.58 6.43 -8.77
C GLU A 76 8.41 5.47 -8.72
N SER A 77 7.87 5.19 -7.54
CA SER A 77 6.67 4.34 -7.36
C SER A 77 5.41 4.96 -7.97
N ILE A 78 5.24 6.28 -7.89
CA ILE A 78 4.13 6.98 -8.56
C ILE A 78 4.27 6.86 -10.08
N LEU A 79 5.47 7.16 -10.60
CA LEU A 79 5.75 7.07 -12.04
C LEU A 79 5.57 5.64 -12.55
N GLU A 80 6.06 4.65 -11.81
CA GLU A 80 5.89 3.23 -12.15
C GLU A 80 4.41 2.84 -12.25
N GLY A 81 3.57 3.25 -11.29
CA GLY A 81 2.13 3.01 -11.34
C GLY A 81 1.47 3.63 -12.58
N MET A 82 1.81 4.87 -12.93
CA MET A 82 1.31 5.55 -14.13
C MET A 82 1.81 4.90 -15.42
N HIS A 83 3.11 4.64 -15.50
CA HIS A 83 3.73 4.07 -16.70
C HIS A 83 3.24 2.65 -16.96
N ASN A 84 3.08 1.82 -15.91
CA ASN A 84 2.50 0.50 -16.04
C ASN A 84 1.04 0.56 -16.51
N SER A 85 0.26 1.50 -15.98
CA SER A 85 -1.11 1.70 -16.46
C SER A 85 -1.16 2.06 -17.95
N ILE A 86 -0.25 2.92 -18.44
CA ILE A 86 -0.14 3.28 -19.86
C ILE A 86 0.34 2.09 -20.69
N ALA A 87 1.39 1.39 -20.24
CA ALA A 87 2.03 0.30 -20.96
C ALA A 87 1.12 -0.92 -21.12
N HIS A 88 0.29 -1.19 -20.09
CA HIS A 88 -0.55 -2.39 -20.03
C HIS A 88 -2.04 -2.14 -20.29
N GLN A 89 -2.46 -0.90 -20.56
CA GLN A 89 -3.83 -0.57 -20.93
C GLN A 89 -4.29 -1.37 -22.15
N GLN A 90 -5.46 -1.97 -22.06
CA GLN A 90 -6.13 -2.58 -23.20
C GLN A 90 -6.91 -1.51 -23.98
N TYR A 91 -6.22 -0.77 -24.83
CA TYR A 91 -6.77 0.38 -25.56
C TYR A 91 -7.98 0.03 -26.44
N GLU A 92 -8.10 -1.22 -26.89
CA GLU A 92 -9.21 -1.72 -27.70
C GLU A 92 -10.56 -1.65 -26.99
N LYS A 93 -10.56 -1.64 -25.65
CA LYS A 93 -11.79 -1.47 -24.83
C LYS A 93 -12.32 -0.04 -24.81
N ASN A 94 -11.59 0.94 -25.38
CA ASN A 94 -11.96 2.35 -25.37
C ASN A 94 -12.21 2.92 -23.95
N ALA A 95 -11.53 2.39 -22.96
CA ALA A 95 -11.61 2.85 -21.58
C ALA A 95 -10.47 3.81 -21.22
N ARG A 96 -10.65 4.55 -20.15
CA ARG A 96 -9.68 5.50 -19.62
C ARG A 96 -8.86 4.86 -18.54
N ILE A 97 -7.61 5.28 -18.40
CA ILE A 97 -6.81 5.04 -17.20
C ILE A 97 -7.36 5.95 -16.09
N ILE A 98 -7.51 5.43 -14.88
CA ILE A 98 -8.02 6.19 -13.73
C ILE A 98 -6.94 6.24 -12.65
N VAL A 99 -6.60 7.43 -12.22
CA VAL A 99 -5.74 7.67 -11.06
C VAL A 99 -6.59 8.31 -9.98
N THR A 100 -6.76 7.60 -8.86
CA THR A 100 -7.57 8.08 -7.74
C THR A 100 -6.68 8.38 -6.54
N GLU A 101 -6.68 9.63 -6.11
CA GLU A 101 -5.97 10.09 -4.93
C GLU A 101 -6.93 10.20 -3.75
N ASN A 102 -6.74 9.34 -2.76
CA ASN A 102 -7.42 9.39 -1.48
C ASN A 102 -6.53 10.05 -0.41
N MET A 103 -7.09 10.25 0.79
CA MET A 103 -6.31 10.79 1.91
C MET A 103 -5.15 9.87 2.31
N ASP A 104 -5.33 8.57 2.20
CA ASP A 104 -4.43 7.52 2.68
C ASP A 104 -3.71 6.74 1.58
N SER A 105 -4.14 6.86 0.34
CA SER A 105 -3.64 6.01 -0.74
C SER A 105 -3.77 6.65 -2.12
N LEU A 106 -2.98 6.14 -3.04
CA LEU A 106 -3.05 6.45 -4.46
C LEU A 106 -3.36 5.18 -5.23
N LYS A 107 -4.42 5.19 -6.05
CA LYS A 107 -4.85 4.05 -6.86
C LYS A 107 -4.61 4.33 -8.33
N PHE A 108 -4.08 3.34 -9.03
CA PHE A 108 -3.93 3.32 -10.48
C PHE A 108 -4.76 2.18 -11.03
N GLN A 109 -5.64 2.49 -11.97
CA GLN A 109 -6.56 1.52 -12.57
C GLN A 109 -6.47 1.59 -14.08
N ASN A 110 -6.27 0.43 -14.70
CA ASN A 110 -6.27 0.28 -16.14
C ASN A 110 -7.03 -0.97 -16.57
N ASP A 111 -7.64 -0.91 -17.76
CA ASP A 111 -8.31 -2.05 -18.35
C ASP A 111 -7.34 -3.10 -18.90
N GLY A 112 -7.80 -4.34 -18.84
CA GLY A 112 -7.07 -5.54 -19.18
C GLY A 112 -6.58 -6.27 -17.92
N ASN A 113 -6.45 -7.61 -18.03
CA ASN A 113 -5.94 -8.43 -16.95
C ASN A 113 -4.45 -8.17 -16.70
N PHE A 114 -3.93 -8.66 -15.58
CA PHE A 114 -2.49 -8.78 -15.38
C PHE A 114 -1.95 -9.76 -16.41
N TYR A 115 -1.08 -9.26 -17.33
CA TYR A 115 -0.89 -9.91 -18.63
C TYR A 115 -0.12 -11.22 -18.55
N GLU A 116 0.86 -11.33 -17.67
CA GLU A 116 1.69 -12.53 -17.55
C GLU A 116 1.89 -12.94 -16.09
N GLY A 117 1.33 -14.08 -15.70
CA GLY A 117 1.49 -14.67 -14.36
C GLY A 117 0.74 -13.95 -13.25
N ASP A 118 1.31 -13.96 -12.04
CA ASP A 118 0.81 -13.25 -10.86
C ASP A 118 1.83 -12.16 -10.47
N TYR A 119 1.37 -10.97 -10.08
CA TYR A 119 2.24 -9.88 -9.62
C TYR A 119 3.18 -10.30 -8.48
N LYS A 120 2.75 -11.27 -7.65
CA LYS A 120 3.56 -11.79 -6.55
C LYS A 120 4.89 -12.39 -6.97
N GLU A 121 4.94 -12.93 -8.19
CA GLU A 121 6.16 -13.52 -8.74
C GLU A 121 7.23 -12.46 -9.07
N TYR A 122 6.80 -11.20 -9.22
CA TYR A 122 7.67 -10.06 -9.52
C TYR A 122 8.16 -9.32 -8.27
N ILE A 123 7.59 -9.60 -7.09
CA ILE A 123 7.95 -8.91 -5.84
C ILE A 123 9.43 -9.16 -5.47
N THR A 124 9.93 -10.38 -5.70
CA THR A 124 11.35 -10.72 -5.40
C THR A 124 12.33 -10.16 -6.42
N GLY A 125 11.86 -9.72 -7.60
CA GLY A 125 12.71 -9.26 -8.69
C GLY A 125 13.39 -10.40 -9.49
N GLU A 126 13.06 -11.65 -9.22
CA GLU A 126 13.66 -12.80 -9.94
C GLU A 126 12.99 -13.09 -11.27
N LYS A 127 11.70 -12.70 -11.41
CA LYS A 127 10.94 -12.93 -12.64
C LYS A 127 11.02 -11.74 -13.58
N THR A 128 11.33 -12.01 -14.82
CA THR A 128 11.26 -11.06 -15.94
C THR A 128 10.12 -11.45 -16.88
N PRO A 129 9.25 -10.52 -17.31
CA PRO A 129 8.20 -10.80 -18.27
C PRO A 129 8.78 -11.27 -19.61
N LYS A 130 8.13 -12.24 -20.21
CA LYS A 130 8.50 -12.77 -21.55
C LYS A 130 7.71 -12.09 -22.66
N SER A 131 6.57 -11.54 -22.34
CA SER A 131 5.64 -10.94 -23.29
C SER A 131 4.91 -9.75 -22.72
N TYR A 132 4.46 -8.87 -23.57
CA TYR A 132 3.78 -7.63 -23.21
C TYR A 132 2.53 -7.43 -24.04
N ARG A 133 1.48 -6.82 -23.45
CA ARG A 133 0.25 -6.47 -24.17
C ARG A 133 0.51 -5.48 -25.32
N ASN A 134 1.33 -4.46 -25.09
CA ASN A 134 1.63 -3.41 -26.05
C ASN A 134 3.16 -3.35 -26.35
N PRO A 135 3.75 -4.35 -27.04
CA PRO A 135 5.20 -4.47 -27.13
C PRO A 135 5.89 -3.30 -27.83
N ALA A 136 5.25 -2.72 -28.87
CA ALA A 136 5.78 -1.53 -29.54
C ALA A 136 5.76 -0.27 -28.66
N LEU A 137 4.74 -0.15 -27.79
CA LEU A 137 4.63 0.96 -26.84
C LEU A 137 5.70 0.84 -25.75
N ILE A 138 5.84 -0.33 -25.15
CA ILE A 138 6.85 -0.60 -24.11
C ILE A 138 8.25 -0.36 -24.67
N LYS A 139 8.59 -0.87 -25.86
CA LYS A 139 9.88 -0.62 -26.49
C LYS A 139 10.16 0.88 -26.67
N ALA A 140 9.16 1.67 -27.04
CA ALA A 140 9.31 3.10 -27.17
C ALA A 140 9.49 3.78 -25.79
N MET A 141 8.72 3.37 -24.77
CA MET A 141 8.83 3.88 -23.40
C MET A 141 10.21 3.58 -22.78
N VAL A 142 10.75 2.39 -23.02
CA VAL A 142 12.14 2.03 -22.64
C VAL A 142 13.14 2.94 -23.32
N ASN A 143 13.04 3.17 -24.63
CA ASN A 143 13.96 4.00 -25.38
C ASN A 143 14.02 5.46 -24.89
N ILE A 144 12.91 5.98 -24.38
CA ILE A 144 12.83 7.34 -23.81
C ILE A 144 12.97 7.33 -22.27
N ARG A 145 13.33 6.21 -21.68
CA ARG A 145 13.57 6.02 -20.24
C ARG A 145 12.34 6.30 -19.35
N MET A 146 11.15 6.08 -19.83
CA MET A 146 9.93 6.07 -19.01
C MET A 146 9.81 4.78 -18.20
N ILE A 147 10.26 3.67 -18.75
CA ILE A 147 10.27 2.34 -18.09
C ILE A 147 11.72 1.85 -18.01
N ASP A 148 12.03 1.16 -16.92
CA ASP A 148 13.34 0.51 -16.73
C ASP A 148 13.50 -0.68 -17.71
N THR A 149 14.72 -0.90 -18.15
CA THR A 149 15.07 -2.02 -19.04
C THR A 149 15.09 -3.38 -18.33
N GLN A 150 15.11 -3.38 -17.00
CA GLN A 150 15.27 -4.59 -16.18
C GLN A 150 13.94 -5.12 -15.62
N ASP A 151 12.81 -4.45 -15.87
CA ASP A 151 11.47 -4.85 -15.41
C ASP A 151 11.36 -5.05 -13.88
N TYR A 152 12.15 -4.30 -13.09
CA TYR A 152 12.15 -4.35 -11.63
C TYR A 152 11.14 -3.39 -10.96
N GLY A 153 10.22 -2.81 -11.71
CA GLY A 153 9.33 -1.77 -11.21
C GLY A 153 8.49 -2.21 -10.00
N ILE A 154 7.89 -3.40 -10.06
CA ILE A 154 7.12 -3.96 -8.94
C ILE A 154 8.03 -4.19 -7.73
N HIS A 155 9.18 -4.83 -7.92
CA HIS A 155 10.15 -5.06 -6.85
C HIS A 155 10.59 -3.75 -6.17
N LYS A 156 10.97 -2.75 -6.97
CA LYS A 156 11.38 -1.42 -6.46
C LYS A 156 10.26 -0.74 -5.67
N MET A 157 9.03 -0.85 -6.12
CA MET A 157 7.86 -0.29 -5.43
C MET A 157 7.65 -0.94 -4.05
N TYR A 158 7.76 -2.26 -3.95
CA TYR A 158 7.68 -3.00 -2.68
C TYR A 158 8.85 -2.67 -1.77
N GLN A 159 10.07 -2.63 -2.31
CA GLN A 159 11.27 -2.27 -1.56
C GLN A 159 11.17 -0.84 -1.02
N SER A 160 10.74 0.11 -1.85
CA SER A 160 10.54 1.50 -1.45
C SER A 160 9.51 1.65 -0.31
N GLN A 161 8.41 0.87 -0.33
CA GLN A 161 7.45 0.85 0.78
C GLN A 161 8.10 0.33 2.06
N LYS A 162 8.86 -0.77 1.99
CA LYS A 162 9.61 -1.31 3.13
C LYS A 162 10.57 -0.26 3.70
N ASP A 163 11.36 0.38 2.85
CA ASP A 163 12.39 1.34 3.27
C ASP A 163 11.82 2.64 3.85
N ARG A 164 10.57 2.95 3.51
CA ARG A 164 9.79 4.04 4.11
C ARG A 164 8.91 3.60 5.27
N TYR A 165 8.99 2.35 5.68
CA TYR A 165 8.24 1.78 6.81
C TYR A 165 6.72 1.86 6.63
N LEU A 166 6.25 1.83 5.37
CA LEU A 166 4.85 1.92 4.99
C LEU A 166 4.29 0.57 4.57
N PRO A 167 2.96 0.40 4.63
CA PRO A 167 2.31 -0.83 4.17
C PRO A 167 2.64 -1.11 2.71
N MET A 168 2.72 -2.40 2.35
CA MET A 168 3.02 -2.84 0.99
C MET A 168 1.94 -2.44 0.00
N PRO A 169 2.28 -2.28 -1.29
CA PRO A 169 1.29 -2.08 -2.34
C PRO A 169 0.34 -3.28 -2.42
N ASP A 170 -0.89 -3.04 -2.83
CA ASP A 170 -1.88 -4.09 -3.09
C ASP A 170 -2.32 -4.05 -4.54
N TYR A 171 -2.36 -5.21 -5.18
CA TYR A 171 -2.98 -5.40 -6.48
C TYR A 171 -4.35 -6.04 -6.28
N ASP A 172 -5.40 -5.38 -6.75
CA ASP A 172 -6.72 -5.97 -6.86
C ASP A 172 -6.91 -6.49 -8.30
N LEU A 173 -7.00 -7.82 -8.40
CA LEU A 173 -7.22 -8.57 -9.63
C LEU A 173 -8.53 -9.36 -9.55
N SER A 174 -9.48 -8.90 -8.72
CA SER A 174 -10.76 -9.58 -8.50
C SER A 174 -11.61 -9.66 -9.76
N THR A 175 -11.43 -8.71 -10.68
CA THR A 175 -12.02 -8.75 -12.01
C THR A 175 -10.96 -9.18 -13.02
N ALA A 176 -11.37 -10.02 -13.97
CA ALA A 176 -10.47 -10.46 -15.04
C ALA A 176 -10.18 -9.36 -16.07
N ASP A 177 -10.87 -8.24 -15.98
CA ASP A 177 -10.92 -7.21 -17.00
C ASP A 177 -10.19 -5.92 -16.67
N GLU A 178 -9.68 -5.80 -15.45
CA GLU A 178 -8.94 -4.62 -14.99
C GLU A 178 -7.86 -4.98 -13.98
N VAL A 179 -6.88 -4.11 -13.86
CA VAL A 179 -5.84 -4.14 -12.83
C VAL A 179 -5.96 -2.86 -12.01
N ILE A 180 -6.07 -3.00 -10.68
CA ILE A 180 -6.04 -1.89 -9.75
C ILE A 180 -4.82 -2.05 -8.85
N LEU A 181 -3.87 -1.14 -8.96
CA LEU A 181 -2.77 -0.98 -8.01
C LEU A 181 -3.17 0.05 -6.95
N ASN A 182 -3.15 -0.34 -5.68
CA ASN A 182 -3.30 0.55 -4.54
C ASN A 182 -1.94 0.76 -3.85
N LEU A 183 -1.46 1.99 -3.85
CA LEU A 183 -0.22 2.40 -3.20
C LEU A 183 -0.55 3.14 -1.90
N PRO A 184 -0.37 2.54 -0.72
CA PRO A 184 -0.59 3.20 0.56
C PRO A 184 0.40 4.36 0.77
N GLY A 185 -0.10 5.49 1.25
CA GLY A 185 0.69 6.69 1.55
C GLY A 185 0.67 7.09 3.02
N THR A 186 0.13 6.24 3.90
CA THR A 186 0.02 6.48 5.33
C THR A 186 0.27 5.21 6.11
N ILE A 187 0.55 5.37 7.39
CA ILE A 187 0.65 4.25 8.33
C ILE A 187 -0.75 3.70 8.57
N ILE A 188 -0.93 2.39 8.38
CA ILE A 188 -2.17 1.67 8.71
C ILE A 188 -2.06 1.06 10.10
N ASP A 189 -0.90 0.50 10.44
CA ASP A 189 -0.59 -0.08 11.74
C ASP A 189 0.78 0.45 12.20
N GLU A 190 0.80 1.24 13.27
CA GLU A 190 2.04 1.79 13.84
C GLU A 190 3.03 0.69 14.23
N ASN A 191 2.54 -0.45 14.74
CA ASN A 191 3.41 -1.57 15.14
C ASN A 191 4.18 -2.12 13.94
N TYR A 192 3.51 -2.26 12.80
CA TYR A 192 4.17 -2.71 11.57
C TYR A 192 5.27 -1.74 11.13
N SER A 193 4.97 -0.45 11.09
CA SER A 193 5.92 0.60 10.69
C SER A 193 7.12 0.66 11.63
N LEU A 194 6.87 0.62 12.93
CA LEU A 194 7.94 0.62 13.95
C LEU A 194 8.75 -0.68 13.94
N MET A 195 8.13 -1.80 13.62
CA MET A 195 8.82 -3.07 13.45
C MET A 195 9.80 -3.02 12.26
N LEU A 196 9.38 -2.50 11.11
CA LEU A 196 10.27 -2.32 9.97
C LEU A 196 11.41 -1.36 10.30
N LEU A 197 11.12 -0.28 11.03
CA LEU A 197 12.13 0.68 11.46
C LEU A 197 13.16 0.05 12.42
N ALA A 198 12.72 -0.84 13.32
CA ALA A 198 13.59 -1.54 14.26
C ALA A 198 14.39 -2.68 13.61
N ASN A 199 13.91 -3.25 12.50
CA ASN A 199 14.50 -4.40 11.81
C ASN A 199 14.81 -4.05 10.34
N GLN A 200 15.70 -3.10 10.11
CA GLN A 200 16.04 -2.61 8.76
C GLN A 200 16.59 -3.71 7.84
N ASP A 201 17.25 -4.73 8.42
CA ASP A 201 17.81 -5.88 7.71
C ASP A 201 16.76 -6.96 7.37
N MET A 202 15.49 -6.77 7.76
CA MET A 202 14.41 -7.71 7.43
C MET A 202 14.32 -7.93 5.93
N SER A 203 14.18 -9.19 5.51
CA SER A 203 14.00 -9.50 4.09
C SER A 203 12.69 -8.90 3.54
N LEU A 204 12.67 -8.54 2.27
CA LEU A 204 11.44 -8.05 1.62
C LEU A 204 10.32 -9.08 1.71
N THR A 205 10.65 -10.37 1.56
CA THR A 205 9.68 -11.47 1.67
C THR A 205 9.02 -11.50 3.06
N ASP A 206 9.78 -11.35 4.13
CA ASP A 206 9.25 -11.35 5.49
C ASP A 206 8.42 -10.10 5.77
N ALA A 207 8.85 -8.93 5.29
CA ALA A 207 8.08 -7.71 5.38
C ALA A 207 6.72 -7.81 4.65
N VAL A 208 6.68 -8.44 3.47
CA VAL A 208 5.43 -8.71 2.73
C VAL A 208 4.53 -9.68 3.49
N LEU A 209 5.07 -10.75 4.06
CA LEU A 209 4.28 -11.70 4.86
C LEU A 209 3.68 -11.03 6.11
N LEU A 210 4.45 -10.17 6.78
CA LEU A 210 3.95 -9.41 7.93
C LEU A 210 2.89 -8.38 7.54
N ASP A 211 3.05 -7.73 6.39
CA ASP A 211 2.02 -6.84 5.83
C ASP A 211 0.71 -7.60 5.57
N GLN A 212 0.78 -8.83 5.06
CA GLN A 212 -0.40 -9.67 4.89
C GLN A 212 -1.07 -9.98 6.24
N VAL A 213 -0.29 -10.25 7.29
CA VAL A 213 -0.83 -10.49 8.63
C VAL A 213 -1.54 -9.25 9.17
N GLN A 214 -0.92 -8.07 9.13
CA GLN A 214 -1.57 -6.84 9.62
C GLN A 214 -2.85 -6.48 8.86
N LYS A 215 -2.91 -6.82 7.56
CA LYS A 215 -4.09 -6.62 6.70
C LYS A 215 -5.14 -7.72 6.85
N GLY A 216 -4.92 -8.71 7.74
CA GLY A 216 -5.82 -9.85 7.93
C GLY A 216 -5.90 -10.78 6.72
N LYS A 217 -4.93 -10.72 5.79
CA LYS A 217 -4.87 -11.59 4.61
C LYS A 217 -4.32 -12.97 4.99
N PRO A 218 -4.80 -14.04 4.34
CA PRO A 218 -4.30 -15.39 4.62
C PRO A 218 -2.86 -15.57 4.17
N ILE A 219 -2.04 -16.23 5.01
CA ILE A 219 -0.69 -16.65 4.68
C ILE A 219 -0.56 -18.16 4.83
N SER A 220 0.45 -18.75 4.17
CA SER A 220 0.69 -20.20 4.20
C SER A 220 1.11 -20.71 5.59
N ASP A 221 0.87 -21.99 5.86
CA ASP A 221 1.27 -22.61 7.13
C ASP A 221 2.80 -22.58 7.34
N ASN A 222 3.56 -22.68 6.26
CA ASN A 222 5.02 -22.58 6.34
C ASN A 222 5.47 -21.15 6.71
N ALA A 223 4.82 -20.14 6.15
CA ALA A 223 5.06 -18.75 6.53
C ALA A 223 4.71 -18.49 8.00
N ILE A 224 3.57 -19.00 8.47
CA ILE A 224 3.19 -18.91 9.90
C ILE A 224 4.25 -19.56 10.80
N LYS A 225 4.71 -20.76 10.45
CA LYS A 225 5.76 -21.46 11.24
C LYS A 225 7.05 -20.65 11.27
N LYS A 226 7.48 -20.09 10.14
CA LYS A 226 8.68 -19.26 10.03
C LYS A 226 8.55 -18.02 10.92
N LEU A 227 7.52 -17.20 10.70
CA LEU A 227 7.34 -15.95 11.43
C LEU A 227 7.16 -16.17 12.95
N ARG A 228 6.53 -17.28 13.37
CA ARG A 228 6.46 -17.65 14.79
C ARG A 228 7.80 -18.04 15.38
N LYS A 229 8.62 -18.81 14.63
CA LYS A 229 9.97 -19.18 15.07
C LYS A 229 10.84 -17.94 15.28
N GLU A 230 10.64 -16.92 14.47
CA GLU A 230 11.31 -15.63 14.56
C GLU A 230 10.66 -14.69 15.61
N GLY A 231 9.56 -15.11 16.24
CA GLY A 231 8.86 -14.33 17.25
C GLY A 231 8.10 -13.11 16.70
N LEU A 232 7.86 -13.05 15.38
CA LEU A 232 7.29 -11.90 14.71
C LEU A 232 5.76 -11.86 14.76
N ILE A 233 5.09 -13.01 14.89
CA ILE A 233 3.63 -13.11 14.95
C ILE A 233 3.15 -13.99 16.09
N GLU A 234 1.96 -13.69 16.59
CA GLU A 234 1.22 -14.44 17.60
C GLU A 234 -0.20 -14.75 17.12
N GLY A 235 -0.98 -15.44 17.97
CA GLY A 235 -2.36 -15.80 17.68
C GLY A 235 -2.51 -17.16 16.98
N ARG A 236 -3.75 -17.55 16.69
CA ARG A 236 -4.12 -18.76 15.94
C ARG A 236 -4.97 -18.38 14.75
N LYS A 237 -4.93 -19.20 13.69
CA LYS A 237 -5.83 -19.01 12.55
C LYS A 237 -7.30 -18.97 13.02
N PRO A 238 -8.11 -18.10 12.50
CA PRO A 238 -7.82 -17.07 11.49
C PRO A 238 -7.20 -15.77 12.04
N HIS A 239 -7.09 -15.61 13.37
CA HIS A 239 -6.68 -14.37 14.05
C HIS A 239 -5.16 -14.36 14.33
N LEU A 240 -4.37 -13.98 13.34
CA LEU A 240 -2.94 -13.74 13.48
C LEU A 240 -2.70 -12.24 13.65
N TYR A 241 -1.70 -11.88 14.48
CA TYR A 241 -1.32 -10.50 14.74
C TYR A 241 0.19 -10.39 15.03
N VAL A 242 0.72 -9.17 14.94
CA VAL A 242 2.13 -8.88 15.24
C VAL A 242 2.44 -9.18 16.71
N SER A 243 3.62 -9.73 16.98
CA SER A 243 3.96 -10.27 18.30
C SER A 243 4.03 -9.21 19.41
N LYS A 244 3.82 -9.65 20.64
CA LYS A 244 3.88 -8.82 21.86
C LYS A 244 5.27 -8.21 22.10
N GLN A 245 6.34 -8.87 21.69
CA GLN A 245 7.71 -8.38 21.88
C GLN A 245 7.93 -7.09 21.08
N ILE A 246 7.43 -7.03 19.86
CA ILE A 246 7.48 -5.81 19.01
C ILE A 246 6.56 -4.73 19.58
N ALA A 247 5.35 -5.10 20.00
CA ALA A 247 4.43 -4.18 20.65
C ALA A 247 5.01 -3.55 21.94
N LYS A 248 5.82 -4.29 22.70
CA LYS A 248 6.53 -3.76 23.88
C LYS A 248 7.62 -2.74 23.49
N ALA A 249 8.43 -3.07 22.49
CA ALA A 249 9.45 -2.17 21.97
C ALA A 249 8.84 -0.86 21.43
N THR A 250 7.61 -0.94 20.90
CA THR A 250 6.92 0.18 20.26
C THR A 250 5.92 0.92 21.15
N ASN A 251 5.76 0.57 22.45
CA ASN A 251 4.78 1.17 23.41
C ASN A 251 3.31 1.18 22.93
N THR A 252 2.94 0.41 21.93
CA THR A 252 1.58 0.28 21.42
C THR A 252 0.83 -0.85 22.14
N GLN A 253 1.10 -1.03 23.43
CA GLN A 253 0.36 -1.99 24.27
C GLN A 253 -1.16 -1.78 24.18
N VAL A 254 -1.59 -0.54 23.96
CA VAL A 254 -3.02 -0.22 23.85
C VAL A 254 -3.65 -0.82 22.60
N GLU A 255 -3.02 -0.67 21.43
CA GLU A 255 -3.55 -1.27 20.19
C GLU A 255 -3.39 -2.79 20.13
N TYR A 256 -2.27 -3.30 20.63
CA TYR A 256 -2.08 -4.74 20.81
C TYR A 256 -3.19 -5.33 21.68
N THR A 257 -3.50 -4.68 22.81
CA THR A 257 -4.54 -5.10 23.72
C THR A 257 -5.93 -4.99 23.11
N LEU A 258 -6.19 -3.97 22.29
CA LEU A 258 -7.45 -3.84 21.54
C LEU A 258 -7.66 -4.97 20.52
N LYS A 259 -6.60 -5.44 19.87
CA LYS A 259 -6.67 -6.56 18.91
C LYS A 259 -6.80 -7.92 19.58
N LYS A 260 -6.13 -8.11 20.73
CA LYS A 260 -6.14 -9.36 21.49
C LYS A 260 -7.37 -9.48 22.39
N GLY A 261 -7.97 -8.37 22.78
CA GLY A 261 -8.84 -8.26 23.95
C GLY A 261 -8.08 -8.35 25.27
N PHE A 262 -8.66 -7.87 26.34
CA PHE A 262 -8.12 -8.01 27.68
C PHE A 262 -8.48 -9.38 28.25
N ASN A 263 -7.53 -10.04 28.90
CA ASN A 263 -7.86 -11.12 29.81
C ASN A 263 -8.39 -10.57 31.14
N ASP A 264 -8.93 -11.44 31.99
CA ASP A 264 -9.56 -11.04 33.26
C ASP A 264 -8.60 -10.27 34.19
N ALA A 265 -7.33 -10.65 34.25
CA ALA A 265 -6.32 -9.97 35.05
C ALA A 265 -6.02 -8.55 34.52
N GLU A 266 -5.93 -8.38 33.21
CA GLU A 266 -5.74 -7.08 32.56
C GLU A 266 -6.98 -6.17 32.74
N CYS A 267 -8.18 -6.73 32.65
CA CYS A 267 -9.43 -6.02 32.96
C CYS A 267 -9.48 -5.54 34.41
N GLN A 268 -9.09 -6.39 35.37
CA GLN A 268 -9.01 -6.04 36.79
C GLN A 268 -8.00 -4.91 37.03
N GLU A 269 -6.82 -5.00 36.44
CA GLU A 269 -5.79 -3.95 36.57
C GLU A 269 -6.28 -2.58 36.06
N TRP A 270 -6.96 -2.57 34.93
CA TRP A 270 -7.53 -1.33 34.35
C TRP A 270 -8.64 -0.73 35.20
N ILE A 271 -9.52 -1.57 35.74
CA ILE A 271 -10.56 -1.13 36.67
C ILE A 271 -9.93 -0.57 37.94
N MET A 272 -8.92 -1.24 38.47
CA MET A 272 -8.22 -0.76 39.69
C MET A 272 -7.49 0.57 39.46
N LYS A 273 -6.82 0.74 38.31
CA LYS A 273 -6.23 2.04 37.94
C LYS A 273 -7.27 3.14 37.83
N ALA A 274 -8.42 2.87 37.22
CA ALA A 274 -9.49 3.83 37.11
C ALA A 274 -10.16 4.17 38.45
N LEU A 275 -10.27 3.18 39.36
CA LEU A 275 -10.74 3.38 40.75
C LEU A 275 -9.78 4.23 41.56
N ASN A 276 -8.46 4.04 41.40
CA ASN A 276 -7.45 4.86 42.10
C ASN A 276 -7.52 6.33 41.70
N VAL A 277 -7.98 6.64 40.50
CA VAL A 277 -8.15 8.02 40.02
C VAL A 277 -9.52 8.60 40.42
N ASN A 278 -10.59 7.82 40.32
CA ASN A 278 -11.97 8.30 40.43
C ASN A 278 -12.67 7.91 41.74
N MET A 279 -12.00 7.16 42.61
CA MET A 279 -12.49 6.62 43.90
C MET A 279 -13.75 5.73 43.80
N VAL A 280 -14.65 5.98 42.86
CA VAL A 280 -15.90 5.21 42.61
C VAL A 280 -16.15 5.12 41.14
N LEU A 281 -16.51 3.94 40.65
CA LEU A 281 -16.96 3.69 39.27
C LEU A 281 -18.33 3.02 39.27
N CYS A 282 -19.26 3.56 38.51
CA CYS A 282 -20.53 2.87 38.26
C CYS A 282 -20.40 1.85 37.12
N ARG A 283 -21.32 0.87 37.08
CA ARG A 283 -21.34 -0.19 36.04
C ARG A 283 -21.27 0.37 34.61
N LYS A 284 -21.95 1.50 34.33
CA LYS A 284 -21.93 2.15 33.02
C LYS A 284 -20.54 2.67 32.63
N GLN A 285 -19.79 3.19 33.61
CA GLN A 285 -18.41 3.66 33.40
C GLN A 285 -17.45 2.48 33.20
N ILE A 286 -17.63 1.38 33.95
CA ILE A 286 -16.86 0.15 33.75
C ILE A 286 -17.13 -0.43 32.38
N ASN A 287 -18.39 -0.53 31.96
CA ASN A 287 -18.74 -1.00 30.64
C ASN A 287 -18.13 -0.13 29.53
N LYS A 288 -18.13 1.20 29.70
CA LYS A 288 -17.51 2.12 28.76
C LYS A 288 -15.97 1.97 28.72
N LEU A 289 -15.36 1.72 29.88
CA LEU A 289 -13.92 1.50 30.02
C LEU A 289 -13.46 0.22 29.28
N LEU A 290 -14.28 -0.85 29.36
CA LEU A 290 -13.99 -2.15 28.78
C LEU A 290 -14.61 -2.36 27.38
N TRP A 291 -15.39 -1.39 26.89
CA TRP A 291 -16.03 -1.46 25.57
C TRP A 291 -14.98 -1.63 24.46
N ASN A 292 -15.19 -2.61 23.60
CA ASN A 292 -14.24 -3.04 22.55
C ASN A 292 -12.88 -3.56 23.06
N LYS A 293 -12.76 -3.93 24.34
CA LYS A 293 -11.52 -4.43 24.92
C LYS A 293 -11.63 -5.90 25.35
N LEU A 294 -12.83 -6.44 25.32
CA LEU A 294 -13.06 -7.86 25.57
C LEU A 294 -12.82 -8.67 24.30
N PRO A 295 -12.32 -9.92 24.39
CA PRO A 295 -12.24 -10.83 23.26
C PRO A 295 -13.61 -11.02 22.60
N PHE A 296 -13.63 -11.24 21.28
CA PHE A 296 -14.87 -11.40 20.50
C PHE A 296 -15.73 -12.65 20.89
N ASP A 297 -15.28 -13.46 21.82
CA ASP A 297 -15.93 -14.69 22.26
C ASP A 297 -16.70 -14.51 23.60
N TYR A 298 -17.02 -13.26 23.98
CA TYR A 298 -17.85 -12.93 25.14
C TYR A 298 -19.11 -12.18 24.73
#